data_3707339898ab5ea9b47bb3f85e1865fe
#
_entry.id   3707339898ab5ea9b47bb3f85e1865fe
#
_cell.length_a   1.000
_cell.length_b   1.000
_cell.length_c   1.000
_cell.angle_alpha   90.00
_cell.angle_beta   90.00
_cell.angle_gamma   90.00
#
_symmetry.space_group_name_H-M   'P 1'
#
loop_
_entity.id
_entity.type
_entity.pdbx_description
1 polymer ?
#
loop_
_entity_poly.entity_id
_entity_poly.type
_entity_poly.pdbx_seq_one_letter_code
_entity_poly.pdbx_strand_id
1 'polypeptide(L)'
;MRPHLDGILDYLYYVINSKYFHYTVSHQSGGSAQANLKLGHVLSMLVPIAPFEEELRIVNKISKLNPFIAHYDFIQQKESDLNNEINNKLKKSILQEAIQGRLVPQMKEEGTAQDLLEQIRQEKLHLVKEGKLKKSALKDSIIYKGDDNKYYEQIDKETKEITEDILFDLPDKWQWCRIGAIFMHNNGKQLNKGNSKGKLMKYITTSNLYWDGFVLDNLKEMPFEKNEIDRCMAVKGDLLVCEGGDIGRSCIWNYDFPIMLQNHIHKLRPYIPLCTKFFYYIFNLYNLAGLIGGKGIGIQGFSSKALHNTLVPLPPLKEQYRIVTQIEKLFEQLR
;
A
#
# COMPACT_ATOMS: atom_id res chain seq x y z
N MET A 1 -21.67 -28.00 32.63
CA MET A 1 -21.57 -29.21 33.44
C MET A 1 -21.42 -28.82 34.90
N ARG A 2 -22.07 -29.54 35.82
CA ARG A 2 -21.82 -29.40 37.26
C ARG A 2 -21.18 -30.68 37.73
N PRO A 3 -20.03 -30.66 38.39
CA PRO A 3 -19.43 -31.86 38.93
C PRO A 3 -20.26 -32.39 40.13
N HIS A 4 -20.21 -33.70 40.35
CA HIS A 4 -20.85 -34.35 41.50
C HIS A 4 -19.99 -34.28 42.77
N LEU A 5 -18.74 -33.87 42.64
CA LEU A 5 -17.78 -33.69 43.73
C LEU A 5 -17.37 -32.22 43.83
N ASP A 6 -17.40 -31.65 45.01
CA ASP A 6 -16.91 -30.29 45.27
C ASP A 6 -15.38 -30.29 45.20
N GLY A 7 -14.80 -29.20 44.63
CA GLY A 7 -13.37 -28.99 44.52
C GLY A 7 -12.69 -29.47 43.24
N ILE A 8 -13.36 -30.28 42.41
CA ILE A 8 -12.77 -30.76 41.12
C ILE A 8 -12.89 -29.75 39.97
N LEU A 9 -13.63 -28.65 40.13
CA LEU A 9 -13.94 -27.70 39.06
C LEU A 9 -12.70 -27.03 38.47
N ASP A 10 -11.76 -26.60 39.32
CA ASP A 10 -10.56 -25.90 38.87
C ASP A 10 -9.63 -26.86 38.11
N TYR A 11 -9.55 -28.10 38.52
CA TYR A 11 -8.79 -29.13 37.80
C TYR A 11 -9.41 -29.40 36.42
N LEU A 12 -10.73 -29.62 36.38
CA LEU A 12 -11.47 -29.82 35.12
C LEU A 12 -11.34 -28.60 34.16
N TYR A 13 -11.32 -27.39 34.72
CA TYR A 13 -11.09 -26.19 33.92
C TYR A 13 -9.77 -26.28 33.16
N TYR A 14 -8.66 -26.66 33.79
CA TYR A 14 -7.37 -26.83 33.14
C TYR A 14 -7.34 -27.99 32.15
N VAL A 15 -8.02 -29.10 32.44
CA VAL A 15 -8.14 -30.23 31.50
C VAL A 15 -8.87 -29.81 30.25
N ILE A 16 -10.01 -29.09 30.35
CA ILE A 16 -10.81 -28.64 29.23
C ILE A 16 -10.03 -27.62 28.37
N ASN A 17 -9.21 -26.79 28.98
CA ASN A 17 -8.37 -25.81 28.26
C ASN A 17 -7.04 -26.39 27.77
N SER A 18 -6.78 -27.70 27.99
CA SER A 18 -5.56 -28.35 27.52
C SER A 18 -5.57 -28.64 26.01
N LYS A 19 -4.36 -28.70 25.40
CA LYS A 19 -4.21 -29.14 23.99
C LYS A 19 -4.80 -30.52 23.74
N TYR A 20 -4.75 -31.44 24.74
CA TYR A 20 -5.35 -32.75 24.64
C TYR A 20 -6.86 -32.68 24.40
N PHE A 21 -7.54 -31.85 25.17
CA PHE A 21 -9.01 -31.70 25.05
C PHE A 21 -9.36 -31.03 23.70
N HIS A 22 -8.68 -29.97 23.31
CA HIS A 22 -8.88 -29.31 22.01
C HIS A 22 -8.61 -30.25 20.83
N TYR A 23 -7.57 -31.06 20.90
CA TYR A 23 -7.29 -32.09 19.89
C TYR A 23 -8.43 -33.09 19.79
N THR A 24 -8.92 -33.62 20.92
CA THR A 24 -10.02 -34.57 20.94
C THR A 24 -11.32 -34.01 20.38
N VAL A 25 -11.65 -32.75 20.72
CA VAL A 25 -12.80 -32.03 20.17
C VAL A 25 -12.69 -31.87 18.66
N SER A 26 -11.54 -31.44 18.15
CA SER A 26 -11.33 -31.19 16.70
C SER A 26 -11.42 -32.48 15.87
N HIS A 27 -11.01 -33.64 16.44
CA HIS A 27 -11.10 -34.94 15.74
C HIS A 27 -12.51 -35.53 15.76
N GLN A 28 -13.31 -35.22 16.78
CA GLN A 28 -14.69 -35.69 16.90
C GLN A 28 -15.73 -34.82 16.19
N SER A 29 -15.37 -33.56 15.87
CA SER A 29 -16.22 -32.61 15.15
C SER A 29 -15.98 -32.67 13.64
N GLY A 30 -16.16 -33.85 13.01
CA GLY A 30 -15.86 -34.04 11.60
C GLY A 30 -16.65 -33.16 10.65
N GLY A 31 -15.97 -32.45 9.75
CA GLY A 31 -16.32 -32.26 8.34
C GLY A 31 -17.38 -31.26 7.94
N SER A 32 -17.90 -30.36 8.77
CA SER A 32 -18.81 -29.30 8.33
C SER A 32 -18.27 -27.91 8.66
N ALA A 33 -18.62 -26.91 7.85
CA ALA A 33 -18.19 -25.51 7.97
C ALA A 33 -18.55 -24.84 9.33
N GLN A 34 -19.34 -25.52 10.18
CA GLN A 34 -19.59 -25.19 11.58
C GLN A 34 -19.43 -26.46 12.43
N ALA A 35 -18.35 -26.52 13.19
CA ALA A 35 -18.08 -27.60 14.11
C ALA A 35 -19.05 -27.52 15.31
N ASN A 36 -20.13 -28.32 15.32
CA ASN A 36 -21.07 -28.42 16.42
C ASN A 36 -20.68 -29.60 17.33
N LEU A 37 -20.32 -29.31 18.58
CA LEU A 37 -20.04 -30.30 19.59
C LEU A 37 -21.38 -30.84 20.16
N LYS A 38 -21.78 -32.04 19.78
CA LYS A 38 -23.01 -32.69 20.30
C LYS A 38 -22.80 -33.15 21.73
N LEU A 39 -23.88 -33.16 22.53
CA LEU A 39 -23.85 -33.62 23.95
C LEU A 39 -23.23 -35.02 24.09
N GLY A 40 -23.56 -35.97 23.18
CA GLY A 40 -22.98 -37.29 23.16
C GLY A 40 -21.44 -37.30 23.03
N HIS A 41 -20.87 -36.40 22.25
CA HIS A 41 -19.41 -36.28 22.11
C HIS A 41 -18.77 -35.80 23.42
N VAL A 42 -19.41 -34.84 24.09
CA VAL A 42 -18.91 -34.33 25.40
C VAL A 42 -18.95 -35.43 26.45
N LEU A 43 -20.03 -36.23 26.50
CA LEU A 43 -20.20 -37.33 27.47
C LEU A 43 -19.24 -38.50 27.22
N SER A 44 -18.76 -38.70 26.02
CA SER A 44 -17.81 -39.77 25.66
C SER A 44 -16.33 -39.35 25.80
N MET A 45 -16.05 -38.11 26.16
CA MET A 45 -14.66 -37.65 26.33
C MET A 45 -14.04 -38.25 27.59
N LEU A 46 -12.83 -38.81 27.44
CA LEU A 46 -12.04 -39.27 28.55
C LEU A 46 -11.38 -38.08 29.27
N VAL A 47 -11.57 -38.03 30.57
CA VAL A 47 -10.95 -37.02 31.44
C VAL A 47 -10.02 -37.75 32.39
N PRO A 48 -8.73 -37.35 32.47
CA PRO A 48 -7.84 -37.94 33.46
C PRO A 48 -8.27 -37.49 34.86
N ILE A 49 -8.44 -38.45 35.78
CA ILE A 49 -8.80 -38.19 37.17
C ILE A 49 -7.61 -38.65 38.03
N ALA A 50 -7.04 -37.72 38.77
CA ALA A 50 -6.00 -37.98 39.76
C ALA A 50 -6.61 -38.08 41.17
N PRO A 51 -5.89 -38.60 42.14
CA PRO A 51 -6.31 -38.48 43.56
C PRO A 51 -6.54 -36.99 43.90
N PHE A 52 -7.58 -36.71 44.69
CA PHE A 52 -8.02 -35.33 44.99
C PHE A 52 -6.89 -34.42 45.49
N GLU A 53 -6.05 -34.90 46.40
CA GLU A 53 -4.89 -34.16 46.89
C GLU A 53 -3.84 -33.83 45.79
N GLU A 54 -3.76 -34.66 44.77
CA GLU A 54 -2.90 -34.43 43.61
C GLU A 54 -3.51 -33.41 42.68
N GLU A 55 -4.80 -33.44 42.42
CA GLU A 55 -5.52 -32.43 41.66
C GLU A 55 -5.33 -31.04 42.26
N LEU A 56 -5.47 -30.91 43.62
CA LEU A 56 -5.21 -29.65 44.33
C LEU A 56 -3.76 -29.17 44.16
N ARG A 57 -2.77 -30.07 44.22
CA ARG A 57 -1.37 -29.71 44.00
C ARG A 57 -1.12 -29.24 42.57
N ILE A 58 -1.73 -29.88 41.59
CA ILE A 58 -1.65 -29.48 40.17
C ILE A 58 -2.25 -28.08 40.00
N VAL A 59 -3.48 -27.86 40.45
CA VAL A 59 -4.16 -26.55 40.38
C VAL A 59 -3.32 -25.45 41.04
N ASN A 60 -2.84 -25.68 42.25
CA ASN A 60 -2.01 -24.74 42.97
C ASN A 60 -0.68 -24.41 42.22
N LYS A 61 -0.07 -25.41 41.58
CA LYS A 61 1.15 -25.21 40.83
C LYS A 61 0.89 -24.37 39.57
N ILE A 62 -0.18 -24.68 38.82
CA ILE A 62 -0.58 -23.94 37.61
C ILE A 62 -0.94 -22.49 37.99
N SER A 63 -1.76 -22.31 39.06
CA SER A 63 -2.17 -20.98 39.53
C SER A 63 -0.95 -20.08 39.90
N LYS A 64 0.10 -20.68 40.48
CA LYS A 64 1.36 -19.97 40.78
C LYS A 64 2.16 -19.64 39.55
N LEU A 65 2.06 -20.41 38.47
CA LEU A 65 2.77 -20.18 37.22
C LEU A 65 2.05 -19.18 36.28
N ASN A 66 0.72 -19.11 36.32
CA ASN A 66 -0.07 -18.25 35.45
C ASN A 66 0.37 -16.78 35.45
N PRO A 67 0.67 -16.13 36.60
CA PRO A 67 1.15 -14.75 36.57
C PRO A 67 2.48 -14.57 35.82
N PHE A 68 3.37 -15.54 35.88
CA PHE A 68 4.64 -15.52 35.16
C PHE A 68 4.45 -15.69 33.66
N ILE A 69 3.53 -16.59 33.24
CA ILE A 69 3.17 -16.79 31.84
C ILE A 69 2.53 -15.50 31.28
N ALA A 70 1.56 -14.93 31.99
CA ALA A 70 0.92 -13.69 31.58
C ALA A 70 1.93 -12.52 31.48
N HIS A 71 2.89 -12.45 32.41
CA HIS A 71 3.94 -11.44 32.34
C HIS A 71 4.89 -11.66 31.15
N TYR A 72 5.26 -12.91 30.86
CA TYR A 72 6.08 -13.27 29.69
C TYR A 72 5.36 -12.89 28.40
N ASP A 73 4.08 -13.25 28.23
CA ASP A 73 3.29 -12.89 27.06
C ASP A 73 3.18 -11.38 26.87
N PHE A 74 3.02 -10.63 27.97
CA PHE A 74 3.00 -9.17 27.94
C PHE A 74 4.35 -8.57 27.47
N ILE A 75 5.48 -9.10 27.93
CA ILE A 75 6.80 -8.65 27.51
C ILE A 75 7.06 -8.99 26.04
N GLN A 76 6.71 -10.21 25.61
CA GLN A 76 6.81 -10.61 24.19
C GLN A 76 5.99 -9.71 23.27
N GLN A 77 4.75 -9.39 23.66
CA GLN A 77 3.92 -8.48 22.87
C GLN A 77 4.56 -7.10 22.77
N LYS A 78 5.05 -6.54 23.88
CA LYS A 78 5.75 -5.25 23.87
C LYS A 78 7.01 -5.25 22.99
N GLU A 79 7.79 -6.32 23.03
CA GLU A 79 8.97 -6.46 22.18
C GLU A 79 8.58 -6.48 20.70
N SER A 80 7.55 -7.25 20.35
CA SER A 80 7.03 -7.30 18.99
C SER A 80 6.52 -5.95 18.51
N ASP A 81 5.76 -5.24 19.34
CA ASP A 81 5.22 -3.91 19.01
C ASP A 81 6.36 -2.89 18.82
N LEU A 82 7.38 -2.90 19.69
CA LEU A 82 8.54 -2.04 19.58
C LEU A 82 9.34 -2.32 18.30
N ASN A 83 9.59 -3.57 17.97
CA ASN A 83 10.30 -3.96 16.75
C ASN A 83 9.53 -3.49 15.49
N ASN A 84 8.20 -3.64 15.48
CA ASN A 84 7.36 -3.16 14.38
C ASN A 84 7.42 -1.63 14.25
N GLU A 85 7.41 -0.90 15.37
CA GLU A 85 7.51 0.56 15.38
C GLU A 85 8.88 1.04 14.87
N ILE A 86 9.97 0.40 15.31
CA ILE A 86 11.32 0.69 14.85
C ILE A 86 11.44 0.45 13.34
N ASN A 87 10.97 -0.71 12.85
CA ASN A 87 11.03 -1.04 11.43
C ASN A 87 10.24 -0.03 10.57
N ASN A 88 9.08 0.42 11.03
CA ASN A 88 8.28 1.43 10.34
C ASN A 88 8.99 2.79 10.32
N LYS A 89 9.61 3.19 11.42
CA LYS A 89 10.41 4.43 11.49
C LYS A 89 11.63 4.38 10.58
N LEU A 90 12.33 3.24 10.55
CA LEU A 90 13.49 3.04 9.67
C LEU A 90 13.07 3.07 8.18
N LYS A 91 12.00 2.38 7.81
CA LYS A 91 11.47 2.44 6.44
C LYS A 91 11.13 3.87 6.03
N LYS A 92 10.44 4.63 6.90
CA LYS A 92 10.13 6.04 6.65
C LYS A 92 11.40 6.88 6.48
N SER A 93 12.41 6.69 7.31
CA SER A 93 13.69 7.41 7.23
C SER A 93 14.44 7.08 5.93
N ILE A 94 14.52 5.80 5.54
CA ILE A 94 15.13 5.38 4.28
C ILE A 94 14.44 6.05 3.08
N LEU A 95 13.10 6.07 3.07
CA LEU A 95 12.35 6.73 2.01
C LEU A 95 12.56 8.25 2.00
N GLN A 96 12.68 8.89 3.16
CA GLN A 96 13.00 10.32 3.25
C GLN A 96 14.37 10.63 2.64
N GLU A 97 15.41 9.89 3.00
CA GLU A 97 16.75 10.03 2.42
C GLU A 97 16.76 9.79 0.90
N ALA A 98 15.96 8.81 0.45
CA ALA A 98 15.81 8.46 -0.95
C ALA A 98 15.24 9.61 -1.79
N ILE A 99 14.11 10.19 -1.36
CA ILE A 99 13.44 11.24 -2.14
C ILE A 99 14.10 12.60 -2.02
N GLN A 100 15.00 12.78 -1.04
CA GLN A 100 15.81 13.98 -0.90
C GLN A 100 17.18 13.87 -1.63
N GLY A 101 17.40 12.75 -2.33
CA GLY A 101 18.61 12.51 -3.11
C GLY A 101 19.87 12.26 -2.28
N ARG A 102 19.71 11.80 -1.02
CA ARG A 102 20.80 11.52 -0.10
C ARG A 102 21.13 10.04 0.08
N LEU A 103 20.27 9.15 -0.44
CA LEU A 103 20.42 7.70 -0.26
C LEU A 103 21.54 7.11 -1.13
N VAL A 104 21.81 7.70 -2.29
CA VAL A 104 22.85 7.28 -3.23
C VAL A 104 23.67 8.48 -3.69
N PRO A 105 24.97 8.31 -4.04
CA PRO A 105 25.79 9.41 -4.51
C PRO A 105 25.30 9.96 -5.86
N GLN A 106 25.43 11.27 -6.07
CA GLN A 106 25.14 11.93 -7.35
C GLN A 106 26.23 11.62 -8.38
N MET A 107 25.88 11.12 -9.57
CA MET A 107 26.81 10.77 -10.64
C MET A 107 26.71 11.77 -11.80
N LYS A 108 27.86 12.26 -12.30
CA LYS A 108 27.91 13.29 -13.36
C LYS A 108 27.39 12.76 -14.70
N GLU A 109 27.56 11.49 -14.98
CA GLU A 109 27.29 10.82 -16.26
C GLU A 109 25.81 10.43 -16.46
N GLU A 110 24.97 10.62 -15.45
CA GLU A 110 23.57 10.16 -15.51
C GLU A 110 22.58 11.17 -16.11
N GLY A 111 23.07 12.33 -16.56
CA GLY A 111 22.24 13.41 -17.10
C GLY A 111 21.55 14.21 -16.01
N THR A 112 20.46 14.90 -16.39
CA THR A 112 19.68 15.75 -15.49
C THR A 112 18.18 15.44 -15.58
N ALA A 113 17.40 15.88 -14.57
CA ALA A 113 15.95 15.85 -14.63
C ALA A 113 15.39 16.73 -15.76
N GLN A 114 16.07 17.83 -16.09
CA GLN A 114 15.68 18.71 -17.16
C GLN A 114 15.73 18.01 -18.53
N ASP A 115 16.77 17.17 -18.77
CA ASP A 115 16.87 16.37 -19.99
C ASP A 115 15.69 15.40 -20.11
N LEU A 116 15.25 14.79 -18.99
CA LEU A 116 14.07 13.91 -18.95
C LEU A 116 12.78 14.68 -19.24
N LEU A 117 12.60 15.86 -18.65
CA LEU A 117 11.41 16.69 -18.89
C LEU A 117 11.32 17.14 -20.33
N GLU A 118 12.45 17.47 -20.97
CA GLU A 118 12.45 17.80 -22.39
C GLU A 118 12.10 16.59 -23.27
N GLN A 119 12.62 15.39 -22.97
CA GLN A 119 12.24 14.16 -23.68
C GLN A 119 10.73 13.90 -23.54
N ILE A 120 10.17 14.05 -22.33
CA ILE A 120 8.73 13.91 -22.09
C ILE A 120 7.93 14.91 -22.91
N ARG A 121 8.39 16.17 -22.99
CA ARG A 121 7.76 17.21 -23.78
C ARG A 121 7.74 16.86 -25.28
N GLN A 122 8.84 16.33 -25.82
CA GLN A 122 8.93 15.89 -27.20
C GLN A 122 7.95 14.72 -27.47
N GLU A 123 7.88 13.75 -26.57
CA GLU A 123 6.93 12.65 -26.70
C GLU A 123 5.46 13.15 -26.65
N LYS A 124 5.14 14.07 -25.73
CA LYS A 124 3.79 14.68 -25.67
C LYS A 124 3.45 15.41 -26.98
N LEU A 125 4.41 16.14 -27.57
CA LEU A 125 4.24 16.80 -28.87
C LEU A 125 3.97 15.78 -30.00
N HIS A 126 4.67 14.65 -29.98
CA HIS A 126 4.44 13.55 -30.91
C HIS A 126 3.03 12.96 -30.76
N LEU A 127 2.61 12.64 -29.53
CA LEU A 127 1.28 12.12 -29.24
C LEU A 127 0.15 13.08 -29.60
N VAL A 128 0.37 14.39 -29.48
CA VAL A 128 -0.59 15.42 -29.94
C VAL A 128 -0.70 15.44 -31.46
N LYS A 129 0.42 15.33 -32.20
CA LYS A 129 0.41 15.24 -33.66
C LYS A 129 -0.33 14.00 -34.17
N GLU A 130 -0.20 12.89 -33.46
CA GLU A 130 -0.93 11.64 -33.75
C GLU A 130 -2.41 11.67 -33.33
N GLY A 131 -2.88 12.71 -32.65
CA GLY A 131 -4.25 12.81 -32.15
C GLY A 131 -4.53 11.94 -30.92
N LYS A 132 -3.52 11.33 -30.33
CA LYS A 132 -3.62 10.50 -29.11
C LYS A 132 -3.68 11.32 -27.83
N LEU A 133 -3.21 12.56 -27.85
CA LEU A 133 -3.17 13.48 -26.72
C LEU A 133 -3.78 14.83 -27.11
N LYS A 134 -4.53 15.44 -26.18
CA LYS A 134 -5.11 16.78 -26.40
C LYS A 134 -4.00 17.86 -26.30
N LYS A 135 -4.12 18.94 -27.09
CA LYS A 135 -3.19 20.09 -27.03
C LYS A 135 -3.07 20.71 -25.63
N SER A 136 -4.15 20.65 -24.83
CA SER A 136 -4.13 21.13 -23.43
C SER A 136 -3.15 20.40 -22.53
N ALA A 137 -2.76 19.18 -22.86
CA ALA A 137 -1.76 18.40 -22.11
C ALA A 137 -0.31 18.90 -22.34
N LEU A 138 -0.08 19.83 -23.27
CA LEU A 138 1.21 20.49 -23.47
C LEU A 138 1.44 21.70 -22.53
N LYS A 139 0.41 22.07 -21.76
CA LYS A 139 0.50 23.16 -20.78
C LYS A 139 1.07 22.64 -19.46
N ASP A 140 2.33 22.25 -19.52
CA ASP A 140 3.04 21.79 -18.32
C ASP A 140 3.54 22.99 -17.50
N SER A 141 3.61 22.82 -16.20
CA SER A 141 4.29 23.76 -15.34
C SER A 141 5.79 23.53 -15.35
N ILE A 142 6.56 24.61 -15.35
CA ILE A 142 8.00 24.60 -15.13
C ILE A 142 8.26 25.13 -13.73
N ILE A 143 8.89 24.31 -12.89
CA ILE A 143 9.22 24.66 -11.51
C ILE A 143 10.72 24.94 -11.44
N TYR A 144 11.10 26.09 -10.91
CA TYR A 144 12.50 26.49 -10.79
C TYR A 144 12.76 27.27 -9.50
N LYS A 145 14.00 27.28 -9.05
CA LYS A 145 14.47 28.10 -7.95
C LYS A 145 15.02 29.40 -8.49
N GLY A 146 14.51 30.55 -8.01
CA GLY A 146 14.98 31.88 -8.37
C GLY A 146 16.28 32.29 -7.66
N ASP A 147 16.86 33.39 -8.05
CA ASP A 147 18.08 33.94 -7.44
C ASP A 147 17.86 34.41 -5.99
N ASP A 148 16.60 34.61 -5.61
CA ASP A 148 16.16 34.95 -4.24
C ASP A 148 15.95 33.72 -3.34
N ASN A 149 16.38 32.54 -3.79
CA ASN A 149 16.19 31.25 -3.14
C ASN A 149 14.73 30.79 -2.97
N LYS A 150 13.78 31.43 -3.65
CA LYS A 150 12.38 31.03 -3.66
C LYS A 150 12.07 30.12 -4.83
N TYR A 151 11.04 29.29 -4.68
CA TYR A 151 10.57 28.41 -5.74
C TYR A 151 9.39 29.04 -6.48
N TYR A 152 9.45 28.97 -7.79
CA TYR A 152 8.44 29.48 -8.69
C TYR A 152 7.92 28.41 -9.64
N GLU A 153 6.62 28.44 -9.89
CA GLU A 153 5.95 27.64 -10.91
C GLU A 153 5.48 28.55 -12.04
N GLN A 154 5.95 28.28 -13.24
CA GLN A 154 5.53 28.99 -14.46
C GLN A 154 4.62 28.09 -15.29
N ILE A 155 3.40 28.57 -15.59
CA ILE A 155 2.45 27.94 -16.51
C ILE A 155 2.12 28.95 -17.60
N ASP A 156 2.42 28.64 -18.84
CA ASP A 156 2.34 29.58 -19.98
C ASP A 156 3.10 30.91 -19.67
N LYS A 157 2.38 32.00 -19.42
CA LYS A 157 2.94 33.35 -19.11
C LYS A 157 2.75 33.76 -17.64
N GLU A 158 2.08 32.94 -16.86
CA GLU A 158 1.81 33.20 -15.45
C GLU A 158 2.88 32.55 -14.58
N THR A 159 3.43 33.29 -13.63
CA THR A 159 4.40 32.80 -12.65
C THR A 159 3.83 32.99 -11.27
N LYS A 160 3.87 31.91 -10.48
CA LYS A 160 3.40 31.88 -9.09
C LYS A 160 4.53 31.44 -8.18
N GLU A 161 4.71 32.11 -7.04
CA GLU A 161 5.58 31.61 -5.96
C GLU A 161 4.92 30.39 -5.30
N ILE A 162 5.68 29.30 -5.13
CA ILE A 162 5.26 28.03 -4.54
C ILE A 162 6.21 27.55 -3.43
N THR A 163 7.01 28.43 -2.85
CA THR A 163 8.03 28.09 -1.85
C THR A 163 7.44 27.33 -0.68
N GLU A 164 6.23 27.69 -0.23
CA GLU A 164 5.53 27.00 0.89
C GLU A 164 5.06 25.58 0.54
N ASP A 165 4.89 25.29 -0.76
CA ASP A 165 4.50 23.95 -1.24
C ASP A 165 5.71 22.99 -1.33
N ILE A 166 6.93 23.50 -1.29
CA ILE A 166 8.17 22.73 -1.44
C ILE A 166 8.57 22.14 -0.09
N LEU A 167 8.70 20.84 -0.04
CA LEU A 167 8.95 20.11 1.21
C LEU A 167 10.42 20.14 1.65
N PHE A 168 11.37 20.25 0.69
CA PHE A 168 12.82 20.23 0.92
C PHE A 168 13.57 20.68 -0.34
N ASP A 169 14.85 21.07 -0.17
CA ASP A 169 15.73 21.37 -1.30
C ASP A 169 16.18 20.07 -2.00
N LEU A 170 16.31 20.14 -3.31
CA LEU A 170 16.76 19.04 -4.16
C LEU A 170 18.24 19.18 -4.54
N PRO A 171 18.93 18.06 -4.87
CA PRO A 171 20.24 18.11 -5.53
C PRO A 171 20.17 18.84 -6.87
N ASP A 172 21.29 19.45 -7.31
CA ASP A 172 21.36 20.30 -8.51
C ASP A 172 20.85 19.65 -9.82
N LYS A 173 20.95 18.31 -9.91
CA LYS A 173 20.50 17.56 -11.09
C LYS A 173 19.05 17.12 -11.07
N TRP A 174 18.39 17.33 -9.93
CA TRP A 174 16.99 16.99 -9.75
C TRP A 174 16.11 18.21 -10.01
N GLN A 175 14.84 17.95 -10.27
CA GLN A 175 13.85 19.01 -10.43
C GLN A 175 12.52 18.62 -9.80
N TRP A 176 11.85 19.61 -9.21
CA TRP A 176 10.44 19.43 -8.83
C TRP A 176 9.58 19.44 -10.09
N CYS A 177 8.62 18.55 -10.17
CA CYS A 177 7.61 18.54 -11.21
C CYS A 177 6.24 18.09 -10.67
N ARG A 178 5.19 18.34 -11.45
CA ARG A 178 3.85 17.79 -11.16
C ARG A 178 3.73 16.39 -11.75
N ILE A 179 3.00 15.48 -11.05
CA ILE A 179 2.74 14.12 -11.55
C ILE A 179 2.15 14.15 -12.97
N GLY A 180 1.21 15.06 -13.23
CA GLY A 180 0.60 15.20 -14.55
C GLY A 180 1.54 15.64 -15.66
N ALA A 181 2.70 16.22 -15.34
CA ALA A 181 3.71 16.55 -16.34
C ALA A 181 4.42 15.30 -16.88
N ILE A 182 4.61 14.28 -16.06
CA ILE A 182 5.43 13.10 -16.36
C ILE A 182 4.62 11.81 -16.59
N PHE A 183 3.34 11.77 -16.15
CA PHE A 183 2.45 10.63 -16.34
C PHE A 183 1.19 11.00 -17.11
N MET A 184 0.82 10.16 -18.04
CA MET A 184 -0.53 10.11 -18.59
C MET A 184 -1.46 9.59 -17.51
N HIS A 185 -2.45 10.39 -17.12
CA HIS A 185 -3.39 10.07 -16.06
C HIS A 185 -4.78 9.75 -16.62
N ASN A 186 -5.33 8.62 -16.20
CA ASN A 186 -6.70 8.22 -16.50
C ASN A 186 -7.35 7.59 -15.28
N ASN A 187 -8.68 7.70 -15.18
CA ASN A 187 -9.49 6.97 -14.21
C ASN A 187 -10.15 5.78 -14.87
N GLY A 188 -10.49 4.78 -14.06
CA GLY A 188 -11.34 3.68 -14.49
C GLY A 188 -12.79 4.11 -14.86
N LYS A 189 -13.63 3.13 -15.16
CA LYS A 189 -15.04 3.35 -15.51
C LYS A 189 -15.91 3.47 -14.27
N GLN A 190 -16.84 4.44 -14.30
CA GLN A 190 -17.86 4.56 -13.27
C GLN A 190 -18.90 3.43 -13.43
N LEU A 191 -19.22 2.78 -12.30
CA LEU A 191 -20.27 1.78 -12.26
C LEU A 191 -21.63 2.49 -12.43
N ASN A 192 -22.31 2.23 -13.54
CA ASN A 192 -23.65 2.75 -13.80
C ASN A 192 -24.58 1.59 -14.15
N LYS A 193 -25.62 1.39 -13.34
CA LYS A 193 -26.62 0.32 -13.53
C LYS A 193 -27.38 0.42 -14.87
N GLY A 194 -27.46 1.61 -15.46
CA GLY A 194 -28.14 1.85 -16.75
C GLY A 194 -27.26 1.59 -17.98
N ASN A 195 -25.94 1.41 -17.85
CA ASN A 195 -25.03 1.24 -18.98
C ASN A 195 -24.67 -0.24 -19.16
N SER A 196 -25.44 -0.92 -20.00
CA SER A 196 -25.27 -2.35 -20.32
C SER A 196 -24.55 -2.60 -21.66
N LYS A 197 -24.07 -1.53 -22.34
CA LYS A 197 -23.44 -1.65 -23.66
C LYS A 197 -21.94 -1.95 -23.49
N GLY A 198 -21.41 -2.80 -24.37
CA GLY A 198 -19.98 -3.14 -24.41
C GLY A 198 -19.70 -4.61 -24.12
N LYS A 199 -18.41 -4.96 -24.08
CA LYS A 199 -17.93 -6.30 -23.75
C LYS A 199 -17.80 -6.46 -22.23
N LEU A 200 -18.33 -7.53 -21.67
CA LEU A 200 -18.11 -7.89 -20.25
C LEU A 200 -16.63 -8.18 -20.02
N MET A 201 -16.03 -7.50 -19.07
CA MET A 201 -14.63 -7.64 -18.71
C MET A 201 -14.46 -7.57 -17.19
N LYS A 202 -13.54 -8.38 -16.66
CA LYS A 202 -13.16 -8.36 -15.25
C LYS A 202 -12.49 -7.05 -14.89
N TYR A 203 -12.82 -6.51 -13.72
CA TYR A 203 -12.25 -5.25 -13.24
C TYR A 203 -11.89 -5.31 -11.77
N ILE A 204 -10.96 -4.45 -11.37
CA ILE A 204 -10.58 -4.23 -9.98
C ILE A 204 -11.14 -2.93 -9.43
N THR A 205 -11.35 -2.93 -8.13
CA THR A 205 -11.78 -1.78 -7.32
C THR A 205 -10.70 -1.45 -6.28
N THR A 206 -10.88 -0.38 -5.51
CA THR A 206 -9.96 -0.03 -4.43
C THR A 206 -9.80 -1.14 -3.38
N SER A 207 -10.80 -2.01 -3.19
CA SER A 207 -10.71 -3.17 -2.29
C SER A 207 -9.80 -4.30 -2.80
N ASN A 208 -9.40 -4.26 -4.05
CA ASN A 208 -8.49 -5.25 -4.64
C ASN A 208 -7.02 -4.79 -4.63
N LEU A 209 -6.76 -3.48 -4.42
CA LEU A 209 -5.43 -2.89 -4.51
C LEU A 209 -4.85 -2.69 -3.11
N TYR A 210 -3.65 -3.18 -2.86
CA TYR A 210 -2.88 -3.04 -1.62
C TYR A 210 -1.47 -2.50 -1.93
N TRP A 211 -0.72 -2.06 -0.91
CA TRP A 211 0.64 -1.55 -1.08
C TRP A 211 1.63 -2.59 -1.64
N ASP A 212 1.42 -3.85 -1.32
CA ASP A 212 2.30 -4.97 -1.68
C ASP A 212 1.76 -5.83 -2.82
N GLY A 213 0.57 -5.52 -3.36
CA GLY A 213 0.00 -6.28 -4.46
C GLY A 213 -1.50 -6.12 -4.65
N PHE A 214 -2.10 -7.15 -5.26
CA PHE A 214 -3.51 -7.17 -5.60
C PHE A 214 -4.17 -8.46 -5.16
N VAL A 215 -5.40 -8.38 -4.65
CA VAL A 215 -6.28 -9.53 -4.43
C VAL A 215 -7.15 -9.70 -5.66
N LEU A 216 -6.90 -10.77 -6.42
CA LEU A 216 -7.55 -11.01 -7.73
C LEU A 216 -8.60 -12.12 -7.68
N ASP A 217 -8.93 -12.62 -6.48
CA ASP A 217 -9.96 -13.64 -6.30
C ASP A 217 -11.36 -13.03 -6.48
N ASN A 218 -12.25 -13.76 -7.16
CA ASN A 218 -13.66 -13.39 -7.33
C ASN A 218 -13.88 -11.98 -7.93
N LEU A 219 -13.11 -11.62 -8.97
CA LEU A 219 -13.25 -10.35 -9.66
C LEU A 219 -14.66 -10.20 -10.26
N LYS A 220 -15.25 -9.03 -10.08
CA LYS A 220 -16.50 -8.63 -10.68
C LYS A 220 -16.30 -8.31 -12.17
N GLU A 221 -17.41 -8.38 -12.93
CA GLU A 221 -17.44 -8.02 -14.35
C GLU A 221 -18.39 -6.86 -14.58
N MET A 222 -18.05 -5.98 -15.51
CA MET A 222 -18.96 -4.96 -16.05
C MET A 222 -18.69 -4.73 -17.54
N PRO A 223 -19.67 -4.19 -18.30
CA PRO A 223 -19.49 -3.92 -19.71
C PRO A 223 -18.58 -2.71 -19.94
N PHE A 224 -17.65 -2.83 -20.91
CA PHE A 224 -16.80 -1.73 -21.40
C PHE A 224 -17.02 -1.55 -22.90
N GLU A 225 -17.26 -0.31 -23.33
CA GLU A 225 -17.31 0.06 -24.73
C GLU A 225 -15.89 0.18 -25.32
N LYS A 226 -15.77 0.04 -26.65
CA LYS A 226 -14.47 0.03 -27.33
C LYS A 226 -13.63 1.28 -27.06
N ASN A 227 -14.27 2.46 -26.94
CA ASN A 227 -13.62 3.74 -26.63
C ASN A 227 -13.22 3.89 -25.16
N GLU A 228 -13.74 3.04 -24.26
CA GLU A 228 -13.40 3.06 -22.84
C GLU A 228 -12.24 2.13 -22.49
N ILE A 229 -12.01 1.08 -23.31
CA ILE A 229 -11.04 0.02 -23.01
C ILE A 229 -9.64 0.61 -22.80
N ASP A 230 -9.11 1.36 -23.75
CA ASP A 230 -7.72 1.89 -23.64
C ASP A 230 -7.56 2.82 -22.44
N ARG A 231 -8.57 3.63 -22.16
CA ARG A 231 -8.58 4.56 -21.03
C ARG A 231 -8.62 3.83 -19.68
N CYS A 232 -9.49 2.82 -19.56
CA CYS A 232 -9.76 2.14 -18.28
C CYS A 232 -8.91 0.89 -18.05
N MET A 233 -8.11 0.47 -19.01
CA MET A 233 -7.29 -0.74 -18.94
C MET A 233 -5.89 -0.44 -18.38
N ALA A 234 -5.52 -1.17 -17.33
CA ALA A 234 -4.15 -1.20 -16.83
C ALA A 234 -3.36 -2.31 -17.50
N VAL A 235 -2.10 -2.04 -17.81
CA VAL A 235 -1.11 -2.98 -18.33
C VAL A 235 0.14 -2.97 -17.45
N LYS A 236 1.02 -3.94 -17.65
CA LYS A 236 2.29 -4.06 -16.92
C LYS A 236 3.07 -2.75 -16.90
N GLY A 237 3.48 -2.31 -15.73
CA GLY A 237 4.22 -1.08 -15.49
C GLY A 237 3.36 0.14 -15.11
N ASP A 238 2.05 0.09 -15.26
CA ASP A 238 1.16 1.17 -14.81
C ASP A 238 1.16 1.28 -13.28
N LEU A 239 1.28 2.49 -12.74
CA LEU A 239 1.09 2.77 -11.32
C LEU A 239 -0.39 3.07 -11.07
N LEU A 240 -1.01 2.26 -10.23
CA LEU A 240 -2.41 2.40 -9.84
C LEU A 240 -2.50 3.04 -8.46
N VAL A 241 -3.39 4.03 -8.30
CA VAL A 241 -3.52 4.83 -7.08
C VAL A 241 -4.99 4.92 -6.68
N CYS A 242 -5.31 4.66 -5.41
CA CYS A 242 -6.67 4.76 -4.88
C CYS A 242 -7.08 6.23 -4.66
N GLU A 243 -8.24 6.62 -5.21
CA GLU A 243 -8.89 7.90 -4.96
C GLU A 243 -9.60 7.93 -3.61
N GLY A 244 -10.16 6.79 -3.18
CA GLY A 244 -10.96 6.65 -1.97
C GLY A 244 -10.64 5.38 -1.17
N GLY A 245 -11.23 5.27 -0.01
CA GLY A 245 -10.92 4.23 0.97
C GLY A 245 -9.63 4.57 1.70
N ASP A 246 -8.54 3.87 1.45
CA ASP A 246 -7.20 4.24 1.86
C ASP A 246 -6.58 5.14 0.77
N ILE A 247 -6.80 6.45 0.92
CA ILE A 247 -6.46 7.47 -0.08
C ILE A 247 -4.97 7.47 -0.35
N GLY A 248 -4.59 7.43 -1.65
CA GLY A 248 -3.19 7.42 -2.08
C GLY A 248 -2.51 6.05 -2.01
N ARG A 249 -3.18 5.02 -1.48
CA ARG A 249 -2.67 3.65 -1.57
C ARG A 249 -2.42 3.29 -3.02
N SER A 250 -1.21 2.80 -3.31
CA SER A 250 -0.78 2.58 -4.68
C SER A 250 -0.03 1.25 -4.83
N CYS A 251 -0.06 0.71 -6.05
CA CYS A 251 0.71 -0.46 -6.43
C CYS A 251 0.95 -0.46 -7.94
N ILE A 252 2.04 -1.07 -8.38
CA ILE A 252 2.36 -1.22 -9.80
C ILE A 252 1.72 -2.50 -10.32
N TRP A 253 1.02 -2.41 -11.44
CA TRP A 253 0.50 -3.58 -12.13
C TRP A 253 1.63 -4.36 -12.80
N ASN A 254 2.08 -5.46 -12.19
CA ASN A 254 3.22 -6.25 -12.65
C ASN A 254 2.83 -7.58 -13.34
N TYR A 255 1.56 -7.75 -13.69
CA TYR A 255 1.06 -8.93 -14.39
C TYR A 255 1.19 -8.79 -15.89
N ASP A 256 1.41 -9.91 -16.60
CA ASP A 256 1.53 -9.93 -18.07
C ASP A 256 0.16 -9.90 -18.78
N PHE A 257 -0.94 -9.88 -18.03
CA PHE A 257 -2.29 -9.71 -18.56
C PHE A 257 -2.86 -8.35 -18.15
N PRO A 258 -3.70 -7.73 -18.99
CA PRO A 258 -4.36 -6.47 -18.68
C PRO A 258 -5.56 -6.67 -17.75
N ILE A 259 -5.93 -5.61 -17.01
CA ILE A 259 -7.12 -5.57 -16.16
C ILE A 259 -7.86 -4.26 -16.32
N MET A 260 -9.21 -4.30 -16.22
CA MET A 260 -10.01 -3.10 -16.23
C MET A 260 -10.08 -2.46 -14.83
N LEU A 261 -10.28 -1.15 -14.79
CA LEU A 261 -10.31 -0.34 -13.57
C LEU A 261 -11.69 0.27 -13.33
N GLN A 262 -12.11 0.30 -12.08
CA GLN A 262 -13.26 1.06 -11.61
C GLN A 262 -12.84 2.51 -11.32
N ASN A 263 -13.78 3.47 -11.41
CA ASN A 263 -13.50 4.92 -11.39
C ASN A 263 -12.72 5.47 -10.20
N HIS A 264 -12.74 4.78 -9.05
CA HIS A 264 -11.97 5.20 -7.87
C HIS A 264 -10.51 4.70 -7.86
N ILE A 265 -10.04 4.20 -9.01
CA ILE A 265 -8.63 3.89 -9.23
C ILE A 265 -8.11 4.79 -10.35
N HIS A 266 -7.09 5.56 -10.03
CA HIS A 266 -6.30 6.30 -10.99
C HIS A 266 -5.24 5.40 -11.60
N LYS A 267 -5.01 5.55 -12.90
CA LYS A 267 -3.92 4.93 -13.65
C LYS A 267 -2.92 6.00 -14.07
N LEU A 268 -1.69 5.81 -13.68
CA LEU A 268 -0.55 6.63 -14.06
C LEU A 268 0.37 5.81 -14.96
N ARG A 269 0.45 6.19 -16.23
CA ARG A 269 1.35 5.60 -17.23
C ARG A 269 2.39 6.64 -17.62
N PRO A 270 3.70 6.38 -17.47
CA PRO A 270 4.72 7.37 -17.84
C PRO A 270 4.68 7.64 -19.35
N TYR A 271 4.91 8.89 -19.75
CA TYR A 271 4.98 9.27 -21.18
C TYR A 271 6.18 8.66 -21.89
N ILE A 272 7.30 8.49 -21.17
CA ILE A 272 8.50 7.80 -21.62
C ILE A 272 8.88 6.75 -20.56
N PRO A 273 9.75 5.77 -20.83
CA PRO A 273 10.21 4.84 -19.80
C PRO A 273 10.81 5.56 -18.60
N LEU A 274 10.18 5.41 -17.42
CA LEU A 274 10.63 5.89 -16.12
C LEU A 274 10.70 4.73 -15.13
N CYS A 275 11.42 4.88 -14.04
CA CYS A 275 11.38 3.93 -12.94
C CYS A 275 10.09 4.14 -12.13
N THR A 276 8.97 3.57 -12.58
CA THR A 276 7.65 3.69 -11.93
C THR A 276 7.71 3.36 -10.43
N LYS A 277 8.61 2.45 -10.03
CA LYS A 277 8.79 2.03 -8.64
C LYS A 277 9.36 3.14 -7.74
N PHE A 278 10.14 4.07 -8.29
CA PHE A 278 10.57 5.27 -7.57
C PHE A 278 9.36 6.12 -7.16
N PHE A 279 8.41 6.33 -8.05
CA PHE A 279 7.19 7.10 -7.77
C PHE A 279 6.24 6.36 -6.82
N TYR A 280 6.17 5.03 -6.91
CA TYR A 280 5.48 4.21 -5.90
C TYR A 280 6.04 4.49 -4.49
N TYR A 281 7.36 4.56 -4.32
CA TYR A 281 7.97 4.87 -3.02
C TYR A 281 7.71 6.31 -2.58
N ILE A 282 7.57 7.28 -3.49
CA ILE A 282 7.13 8.64 -3.16
C ILE A 282 5.71 8.61 -2.57
N PHE A 283 4.76 7.93 -3.22
CA PHE A 283 3.40 7.81 -2.69
C PHE A 283 3.37 7.10 -1.33
N ASN A 284 4.17 6.07 -1.16
CA ASN A 284 4.30 5.36 0.10
C ASN A 284 4.80 6.29 1.22
N LEU A 285 5.85 7.07 0.96
CA LEU A 285 6.35 8.05 1.93
C LEU A 285 5.31 9.14 2.22
N TYR A 286 4.66 9.69 1.20
CA TYR A 286 3.66 10.74 1.38
C TYR A 286 2.48 10.26 2.23
N ASN A 287 2.06 9.01 2.07
CA ASN A 287 1.06 8.37 2.92
C ASN A 287 1.58 8.20 4.37
N LEU A 288 2.78 7.63 4.55
CA LEU A 288 3.40 7.46 5.88
C LEU A 288 3.68 8.79 6.60
N ALA A 289 3.91 9.86 5.85
CA ALA A 289 4.12 11.20 6.40
C ALA A 289 2.81 11.97 6.67
N GLY A 290 1.65 11.39 6.30
CA GLY A 290 0.34 12.05 6.44
C GLY A 290 0.13 13.23 5.47
N LEU A 291 0.93 13.31 4.40
CA LEU A 291 0.80 14.34 3.35
C LEU A 291 -0.36 14.02 2.40
N ILE A 292 -0.78 12.76 2.35
CA ILE A 292 -1.91 12.26 1.56
C ILE A 292 -2.89 11.58 2.50
N GLY A 293 -4.19 11.91 2.38
CA GLY A 293 -5.27 11.26 3.14
C GLY A 293 -5.38 11.62 4.62
N GLY A 294 -4.55 12.54 5.13
CA GLY A 294 -4.55 12.95 6.54
C GLY A 294 -5.71 13.91 6.89
N LYS A 295 -6.14 13.87 8.15
CA LYS A 295 -7.00 14.92 8.75
C LYS A 295 -6.10 16.12 9.10
N GLY A 296 -5.94 17.08 8.19
CA GLY A 296 -5.07 18.24 8.43
C GLY A 296 -4.77 19.03 7.15
N ILE A 297 -3.63 19.70 7.10
CA ILE A 297 -3.17 20.55 5.98
C ILE A 297 -2.86 19.74 4.70
N GLY A 298 -2.87 18.40 4.76
CA GLY A 298 -2.62 17.52 3.63
C GLY A 298 -3.79 17.39 2.64
N ILE A 299 -3.55 16.68 1.54
CA ILE A 299 -4.55 16.40 0.49
C ILE A 299 -5.63 15.49 1.07
N GLN A 300 -6.84 16.04 1.30
CA GLN A 300 -7.99 15.36 1.92
C GLN A 300 -8.75 14.40 0.97
N GLY A 301 -8.36 14.32 -0.29
CA GLY A 301 -8.95 13.43 -1.28
C GLY A 301 -8.10 13.44 -2.53
N PHE A 302 -7.88 12.28 -3.14
CA PHE A 302 -7.07 12.18 -4.34
C PHE A 302 -7.94 12.32 -5.59
N SER A 303 -8.66 13.45 -5.70
CA SER A 303 -9.33 13.75 -6.98
C SER A 303 -8.31 13.77 -8.13
N SER A 304 -8.77 13.54 -9.35
CA SER A 304 -7.91 13.59 -10.54
C SER A 304 -7.08 14.87 -10.62
N LYS A 305 -7.65 16.02 -10.22
CA LYS A 305 -6.95 17.31 -10.18
C LYS A 305 -5.87 17.35 -9.09
N ALA A 306 -6.16 16.82 -7.89
CA ALA A 306 -5.22 16.78 -6.79
C ALA A 306 -4.01 15.89 -7.14
N LEU A 307 -4.27 14.69 -7.66
CA LEU A 307 -3.22 13.77 -8.09
C LEU A 307 -2.37 14.37 -9.21
N HIS A 308 -3.00 14.96 -10.24
CA HIS A 308 -2.29 15.61 -11.34
C HIS A 308 -1.34 16.73 -10.87
N ASN A 309 -1.77 17.48 -9.85
CA ASN A 309 -1.02 18.61 -9.28
C ASN A 309 -0.07 18.20 -8.14
N THR A 310 0.02 16.92 -7.78
CA THR A 310 0.94 16.48 -6.75
C THR A 310 2.39 16.76 -7.16
N LEU A 311 3.13 17.47 -6.28
CA LEU A 311 4.55 17.74 -6.44
C LEU A 311 5.38 16.48 -6.15
N VAL A 312 6.32 16.18 -7.03
CA VAL A 312 7.25 15.07 -6.84
C VAL A 312 8.67 15.49 -7.27
N PRO A 313 9.71 15.01 -6.58
CA PRO A 313 11.08 15.18 -7.04
C PRO A 313 11.35 14.23 -8.20
N LEU A 314 12.04 14.72 -9.21
CA LEU A 314 12.42 13.96 -10.39
C LEU A 314 13.96 13.87 -10.47
N PRO A 315 14.56 12.69 -10.18
CA PRO A 315 15.98 12.42 -10.43
C PRO A 315 16.25 12.07 -11.89
N PRO A 316 17.52 12.09 -12.35
CA PRO A 316 17.93 11.44 -13.58
C PRO A 316 17.50 9.96 -13.62
N LEU A 317 17.15 9.43 -14.80
CA LEU A 317 16.57 8.08 -14.93
C LEU A 317 17.41 6.96 -14.31
N LYS A 318 18.73 6.96 -14.54
CA LYS A 318 19.61 5.94 -13.97
C LYS A 318 19.67 6.01 -12.46
N GLU A 319 19.62 7.21 -11.90
CA GLU A 319 19.59 7.43 -10.47
C GLU A 319 18.28 6.93 -9.84
N GLN A 320 17.13 7.09 -10.50
CA GLN A 320 15.86 6.50 -10.06
C GLN A 320 16.01 4.99 -9.81
N TYR A 321 16.64 4.25 -10.72
CA TYR A 321 16.87 2.80 -10.59
C TYR A 321 17.83 2.48 -9.45
N ARG A 322 18.92 3.24 -9.28
CA ARG A 322 19.88 3.02 -8.18
C ARG A 322 19.24 3.26 -6.82
N ILE A 323 18.44 4.31 -6.70
CA ILE A 323 17.67 4.62 -5.49
C ILE A 323 16.75 3.46 -5.14
N VAL A 324 15.96 2.96 -6.09
CA VAL A 324 15.04 1.84 -5.89
C VAL A 324 15.79 0.59 -5.45
N THR A 325 16.89 0.25 -6.13
CA THR A 325 17.72 -0.90 -5.75
C THR A 325 18.24 -0.79 -4.33
N GLN A 326 18.66 0.41 -3.92
CA GLN A 326 19.17 0.64 -2.56
C GLN A 326 18.05 0.57 -1.50
N ILE A 327 16.87 1.12 -1.79
CA ILE A 327 15.68 1.00 -0.91
C ILE A 327 15.35 -0.49 -0.68
N GLU A 328 15.26 -1.27 -1.76
CA GLU A 328 14.92 -2.69 -1.69
C GLU A 328 15.93 -3.48 -0.87
N LYS A 329 17.22 -3.24 -1.10
CA LYS A 329 18.30 -3.86 -0.33
C LYS A 329 18.20 -3.56 1.16
N LEU A 330 17.92 -2.29 1.52
CA LEU A 330 17.76 -1.90 2.93
C LEU A 330 16.47 -2.46 3.53
N PHE A 331 15.37 -2.51 2.79
CA PHE A 331 14.12 -3.09 3.27
C PHE A 331 14.21 -4.61 3.49
N GLU A 332 15.02 -5.33 2.71
CA GLU A 332 15.32 -6.75 2.94
C GLU A 332 16.04 -6.98 4.28
N GLN A 333 16.89 -6.06 4.71
CA GLN A 333 17.59 -6.14 5.99
C GLN A 333 16.69 -5.86 7.20
N LEU A 334 15.49 -5.28 6.98
CA LEU A 334 14.51 -4.98 8.02
C LEU A 334 13.42 -6.07 8.16
N ARG A 335 13.52 -7.15 7.40
CA ARG A 335 12.63 -8.32 7.49
C ARG A 335 13.16 -9.33 8.50
#